data_23b3c8f8691458c467fe26c86ea87b97
#
_entry.id   23b3c8f8691458c467fe26c86ea87b97
#
_cell.length_a   1.000
_cell.length_b   1.000
_cell.length_c   1.000
_cell.angle_alpha   90.00
_cell.angle_beta   90.00
_cell.angle_gamma   90.00
#
_symmetry.space_group_name_H-M   'P 1'
#
loop_
_entity.id
_entity.type
_entity.pdbx_description
1 polymer ?
#
loop_
_entity_poly.entity_id
_entity_poly.type
_entity_poly.pdbx_seq_one_letter_code
_entity_poly.pdbx_strand_id
1 'polypeptide(L)' 'MPMPAAEIEALIREAFPDAEVVLSALADDDNHYKAVVTSAAFQGKSRVAQHQLVYAALKGRVGGELHALALDTKAK' A
#
# COMPACT_ATOMS: atom_id res chain seq x y z
N MET A 1 3.88 -0.15 -17.16
CA MET A 1 2.42 -0.03 -17.21
C MET A 1 1.91 0.45 -15.87
N PRO A 2 0.90 1.33 -15.83
CA PRO A 2 0.32 1.72 -14.56
C PRO A 2 -0.28 0.53 -13.81
N MET A 3 -0.34 0.66 -12.51
CA MET A 3 -0.79 -0.40 -11.63
C MET A 3 -2.22 -0.08 -11.15
N PRO A 4 -3.22 -0.88 -11.50
CA PRO A 4 -4.60 -0.59 -11.08
C PRO A 4 -4.77 -0.76 -9.58
N ALA A 5 -5.72 -0.03 -9.01
CA ALA A 5 -5.99 -0.05 -7.57
C ALA A 5 -6.29 -1.46 -7.06
N ALA A 6 -7.04 -2.25 -7.82
CA ALA A 6 -7.37 -3.61 -7.43
C ALA A 6 -6.14 -4.49 -7.26
N GLU A 7 -5.12 -4.30 -8.09
CA GLU A 7 -3.87 -5.05 -7.97
C GLU A 7 -3.07 -4.62 -6.73
N ILE A 8 -3.03 -3.32 -6.45
CA ILE A 8 -2.38 -2.80 -5.25
C ILE A 8 -3.04 -3.39 -4.00
N GLU A 9 -4.36 -3.36 -3.94
CA GLU A 9 -5.11 -3.91 -2.82
C GLU A 9 -4.85 -5.41 -2.67
N ALA A 10 -4.87 -6.16 -3.76
CA ALA A 10 -4.67 -7.59 -3.73
C ALA A 10 -3.28 -7.95 -3.20
N LEU A 11 -2.24 -7.24 -3.63
CA LEU A 11 -0.88 -7.46 -3.15
C LEU A 11 -0.74 -7.17 -1.66
N ILE A 12 -1.37 -6.10 -1.20
CA ILE A 12 -1.32 -5.75 0.22
C ILE A 12 -2.06 -6.78 1.06
N ARG A 13 -3.23 -7.22 0.62
CA ARG A 13 -4.02 -8.23 1.34
C ARG A 13 -3.38 -9.60 1.33
N GLU A 14 -2.63 -9.92 0.29
CA GLU A 14 -1.87 -11.17 0.25
C GLU A 14 -0.83 -11.22 1.36
N ALA A 15 -0.13 -10.11 1.60
CA ALA A 15 0.87 -10.02 2.66
C ALA A 15 0.24 -9.83 4.05
N PHE A 16 -0.90 -9.16 4.13
CA PHE A 16 -1.58 -8.84 5.39
C PHE A 16 -3.06 -9.25 5.28
N PRO A 17 -3.40 -10.53 5.52
CA PRO A 17 -4.77 -11.00 5.33
C PRO A 17 -5.82 -10.30 6.20
N ASP A 18 -5.41 -9.73 7.33
CA ASP A 18 -6.30 -8.99 8.23
C ASP A 18 -6.44 -7.51 7.86
N ALA A 19 -5.71 -7.05 6.85
CA ALA A 19 -5.61 -5.62 6.58
C ALA A 19 -6.91 -5.03 6.05
N GLU A 20 -7.20 -3.83 6.54
CA GLU A 20 -8.19 -2.96 5.93
C GLU A 20 -7.44 -2.00 5.01
N VAL A 21 -7.79 -2.01 3.73
CA VAL A 21 -7.12 -1.22 2.72
C VAL A 21 -8.11 -0.26 2.10
N VAL A 22 -7.81 1.04 2.19
CA VAL A 22 -8.59 2.07 1.52
C VAL A 22 -7.69 2.74 0.50
N LEU A 23 -8.05 2.65 -0.76
CA LEU A 23 -7.32 3.23 -1.86
C LEU A 23 -8.12 4.36 -2.49
N SER A 24 -7.45 5.48 -2.70
CA SER A 24 -8.03 6.63 -3.40
C SER A 24 -7.11 7.03 -4.52
N ALA A 25 -7.65 7.22 -5.72
CA ALA A 25 -6.87 7.75 -6.83
C ALA A 25 -6.67 9.25 -6.63
N LEU A 26 -5.42 9.71 -6.73
CA LEU A 26 -5.08 11.13 -6.65
C LEU A 26 -5.14 11.80 -8.01
N ALA A 27 -5.10 10.98 -9.09
CA ALA A 27 -5.20 11.44 -10.47
C ALA A 27 -5.77 10.30 -11.31
N ASP A 28 -6.26 10.61 -12.51
CA ASP A 28 -6.87 9.65 -13.42
C ASP A 28 -5.86 8.93 -14.30
N ASP A 29 -4.72 8.55 -13.75
CA ASP A 29 -3.63 7.97 -14.56
C ASP A 29 -3.15 6.61 -14.06
N ASP A 30 -3.81 6.03 -13.06
CA ASP A 30 -3.43 4.77 -12.42
C ASP A 30 -2.00 4.73 -11.87
N ASN A 31 -1.40 5.90 -11.65
CA ASN A 31 -0.04 6.03 -11.14
C ASN A 31 0.05 6.73 -9.79
N HIS A 32 -0.97 7.52 -9.44
CA HIS A 32 -0.96 8.34 -8.24
C HIS A 32 -2.10 7.91 -7.32
N TYR A 33 -1.74 7.29 -6.20
CA TYR A 33 -2.72 6.75 -5.25
C TYR A 33 -2.42 7.18 -3.83
N LYS A 34 -3.46 7.25 -3.02
CA LYS A 34 -3.34 7.29 -1.56
C LYS A 34 -3.87 5.98 -1.00
N ALA A 35 -3.06 5.31 -0.21
CA ALA A 35 -3.44 4.07 0.45
C ALA A 35 -3.43 4.24 1.96
N VAL A 36 -4.52 3.86 2.61
CA VAL A 36 -4.57 3.74 4.07
C VAL A 36 -4.67 2.26 4.38
N VAL A 37 -3.65 1.73 5.06
CA VAL A 37 -3.56 0.31 5.39
C VAL A 37 -3.57 0.15 6.90
N THR A 38 -4.54 -0.59 7.41
CA THR A 38 -4.66 -0.87 8.85
C THR A 38 -4.48 -2.36 9.07
N SER A 39 -3.52 -2.74 9.90
CA SER A 39 -3.23 -4.15 10.17
C SER A 39 -2.64 -4.34 11.56
N ALA A 40 -2.96 -5.48 12.18
CA ALA A 40 -2.35 -5.88 13.44
C ALA A 40 -0.84 -6.09 13.30
N ALA A 41 -0.35 -6.38 12.10
CA ALA A 41 1.07 -6.54 11.83
C ALA A 41 1.87 -5.26 12.06
N PHE A 42 1.21 -4.13 12.13
CA PHE A 42 1.87 -2.82 12.32
C PHE A 42 2.03 -2.44 13.80
N GLN A 43 1.49 -3.23 14.71
CA GLN A 43 1.60 -2.93 16.13
C GLN A 43 3.06 -2.97 16.60
N GLY A 44 3.44 -1.97 17.39
CA GLY A 44 4.80 -1.89 17.94
C GLY A 44 5.87 -1.50 16.93
N LYS A 45 5.49 -1.13 15.72
CA LYS A 45 6.45 -0.76 14.67
C LYS A 45 6.42 0.75 14.41
N SER A 46 7.60 1.31 14.11
CA SER A 46 7.68 2.70 13.67
C SER A 46 6.97 2.89 12.34
N ARG A 47 6.65 4.15 12.01
CA ARG A 47 6.03 4.47 10.72
C ARG A 47 6.90 3.99 9.55
N VAL A 48 8.20 4.19 9.64
CA VAL A 48 9.14 3.76 8.59
C VAL A 48 9.07 2.25 8.42
N ALA A 49 9.09 1.49 9.52
CA ALA A 49 9.02 0.03 9.45
C ALA A 49 7.69 -0.43 8.85
N GLN A 50 6.58 0.21 9.21
CA GLN A 50 5.27 -0.09 8.66
C GLN A 50 5.24 0.13 7.13
N HIS A 51 5.78 1.27 6.69
CA HIS A 51 5.85 1.59 5.26
C HIS A 51 6.72 0.60 4.49
N GLN A 52 7.83 0.19 5.07
CA GLN A 52 8.71 -0.81 4.45
C GLN A 52 7.99 -2.15 4.25
N LEU A 53 7.16 -2.55 5.19
CA LEU A 53 6.37 -3.77 5.06
C LEU A 53 5.39 -3.69 3.88
N VAL A 54 4.74 -2.54 3.71
CA VAL A 54 3.81 -2.35 2.59
C VAL A 54 4.55 -2.33 1.27
N TYR A 55 5.69 -1.64 1.19
CA TYR A 55 6.49 -1.62 -0.04
C TYR A 55 7.00 -3.01 -0.41
N ALA A 56 7.37 -3.82 0.57
CA ALA A 56 7.75 -5.21 0.33
C ALA A 56 6.56 -6.03 -0.21
N ALA A 57 5.36 -5.76 0.30
CA ALA A 57 4.14 -6.42 -0.21
C ALA A 57 3.89 -6.08 -1.67
N LEU A 58 4.24 -4.87 -2.09
CA LEU A 58 4.10 -4.43 -3.48
C LEU A 58 5.23 -4.96 -4.37
N LYS A 59 6.17 -5.71 -3.81
CA LYS A 59 7.23 -6.43 -4.55
C LYS A 59 8.10 -5.50 -5.40
N GLY A 60 8.37 -4.30 -4.88
CA GLY A 60 9.24 -3.34 -5.55
C GLY A 60 8.65 -2.65 -6.76
N ARG A 61 7.33 -2.74 -6.97
CA ARG A 61 6.68 -2.10 -8.12
C ARG A 61 6.49 -0.60 -7.96
N VAL A 62 6.65 -0.09 -6.72
CA VAL A 62 6.58 1.35 -6.49
C VAL A 62 7.80 2.01 -7.11
N GLY A 63 7.56 3.06 -7.91
CA GLY A 63 8.61 3.74 -8.66
C GLY A 63 8.77 3.22 -10.09
N GLY A 64 8.33 2.00 -10.39
CA GLY A 64 8.31 1.43 -11.72
C GLY A 64 6.91 1.51 -12.31
N GLU A 65 6.06 0.53 -11.99
CA GLU A 65 4.68 0.50 -12.47
C GLU A 65 3.80 1.50 -11.74
N LEU A 66 4.15 1.86 -10.50
CA LEU A 66 3.42 2.82 -9.67
C LEU A 66 4.37 3.96 -9.32
N HIS A 67 4.15 5.15 -9.87
CA HIS A 67 5.05 6.28 -9.70
C HIS A 67 4.93 6.97 -8.36
N ALA A 68 3.73 7.07 -7.81
CA ALA A 68 3.52 7.75 -6.55
C ALA A 68 2.46 7.03 -5.72
N LEU A 69 2.82 6.73 -4.49
CA LEU A 69 1.91 6.15 -3.52
C LEU A 69 2.04 6.93 -2.21
N ALA A 70 1.01 7.70 -1.89
CA ALA A 70 0.90 8.32 -0.58
C ALA A 70 0.39 7.24 0.39
N LEU A 71 1.22 6.88 1.35
CA LEU A 71 0.95 5.75 2.23
C LEU A 71 0.69 6.22 3.65
N ASP A 72 -0.41 5.78 4.22
CA ASP A 72 -0.72 5.94 5.63
C ASP A 72 -0.95 4.56 6.24
N THR A 73 -0.28 4.26 7.34
CA THR A 73 -0.38 2.96 7.99
C THR A 73 -0.84 3.13 9.42
N LYS A 74 -1.68 2.21 9.87
CA LYS A 74 -2.22 2.23 11.23
C LYS A 74 -2.19 0.83 11.83
N ALA A 75 -1.88 0.76 13.12
CA ALA A 75 -1.99 -0.49 13.87
C ALA A 75 -3.47 -0.77 14.16
N LYS A 76 -3.81 -2.03 14.07
CA LYS A 76 -5.17 -2.48 14.33
C LYS A 76 -5.37 -2.75 15.82
#